data_c38ce49d38ed8716b5e61a64fa271491
#
_entry.id   c38ce49d38ed8716b5e61a64fa271491
#
_cell.length_a   1.000
_cell.length_b   1.000
_cell.length_c   1.000
_cell.angle_alpha   90.00
_cell.angle_beta   90.00
_cell.angle_gamma   90.00
#
_symmetry.space_group_name_H-M   'P 1'
#
loop_
_entity.id
_entity.type
_entity.pdbx_description
1 polymer ?
#
loop_
_entity_poly.entity_id
_entity_poly.type
_entity_poly.pdbx_seq_one_letter_code
_entity_poly.pdbx_strand_id
1 'polypeptide(L)'
;MAKKIAEQLIDTLVESGVERIYAVTGDSLNEVNEAVRKNNKIQWIHVRHEETGAYAAAAEAQLTGRIGCCAGSSGPGHVHLINGLYDAQRSGAPVIAIASTIPSGEFGTEYFQEANTIKLFNDCSYYNEVATTPGQFPRMLQSAIQTAITRKGGAVVGLPGDLAKASSVSVESSVKNYPAPPEVCPAEEDLVQLAELLNHHKRITLFCGIGCRGAHEEVIALSEKLNAPVVYTFKGKMEVQYENPYEVGMTGLLGMPSGYYSMHEAEVLLMLGTDFPYSAFLPDDIKIAQIDIKPERLGRRAKVDIGLCGDVRMTIQALLRMLDPKTDDTFLLKQLKRYEGVKKDLAAYTENKGDINKIHPEYVMSEIDKLASDDAIFTVDTGMTCVWGARYLQATGKRHMLGSFNHGSMANALPQAIGAALAYPDRQVVALCGDGGLSMTLGDLETVVQYKLPIKIIVFNNRSLGMVKLEMEVDGLPDWQTNMLNPDFAQVAEAMGMTGFNVSNPEEVLTTLLNAFELDGPVLVNIMTDPNALAMPPKIELGQMVGFAQSMYKLLINGRSQEVIDTINSNYKHIREVF
;
A
#
# COMPACT_ATOMS: atom_id res chain seq x y z
N MET A 1 -19.88 -41.23 2.74
CA MET A 1 -20.77 -40.11 3.19
C MET A 1 -20.82 -39.10 2.08
N ALA A 2 -21.94 -38.44 1.85
CA ALA A 2 -22.00 -37.34 0.88
C ALA A 2 -21.06 -36.20 1.32
N LYS A 3 -20.39 -35.56 0.36
CA LYS A 3 -19.50 -34.42 0.61
C LYS A 3 -20.29 -33.26 1.23
N LYS A 4 -19.72 -32.57 2.23
CA LYS A 4 -20.34 -31.40 2.84
C LYS A 4 -20.08 -30.12 2.02
N ILE A 5 -20.90 -29.07 2.21
CA ILE A 5 -20.68 -27.75 1.59
C ILE A 5 -19.34 -27.16 2.02
N ALA A 6 -18.95 -27.28 3.28
CA ALA A 6 -17.63 -26.83 3.74
C ALA A 6 -16.48 -27.54 2.99
N GLU A 7 -16.60 -28.84 2.71
CA GLU A 7 -15.62 -29.59 1.94
C GLU A 7 -15.60 -29.14 0.46
N GLN A 8 -16.77 -28.83 -0.11
CA GLN A 8 -16.87 -28.28 -1.46
C GLN A 8 -16.26 -26.87 -1.54
N LEU A 9 -16.49 -26.02 -0.54
CA LEU A 9 -15.83 -24.70 -0.43
C LEU A 9 -14.31 -24.84 -0.52
N ILE A 10 -13.72 -25.69 0.34
CA ILE A 10 -12.27 -25.85 0.41
C ILE A 10 -11.69 -26.40 -0.90
N ASP A 11 -12.34 -27.39 -1.52
CA ASP A 11 -11.86 -27.92 -2.80
C ASP A 11 -11.90 -26.84 -3.91
N THR A 12 -12.96 -26.03 -3.96
CA THR A 12 -13.07 -24.94 -4.94
C THR A 12 -12.01 -23.87 -4.71
N LEU A 13 -11.70 -23.51 -3.45
CA LEU A 13 -10.63 -22.58 -3.12
C LEU A 13 -9.26 -23.14 -3.52
N VAL A 14 -8.98 -24.43 -3.28
CA VAL A 14 -7.76 -25.09 -3.75
C VAL A 14 -7.65 -25.03 -5.27
N GLU A 15 -8.72 -25.36 -5.99
CA GLU A 15 -8.77 -25.30 -7.46
C GLU A 15 -8.56 -23.88 -8.02
N SER A 16 -8.94 -22.86 -7.25
CA SER A 16 -8.73 -21.44 -7.62
C SER A 16 -7.34 -20.89 -7.23
N GLY A 17 -6.49 -21.72 -6.62
CA GLY A 17 -5.12 -21.35 -6.27
C GLY A 17 -4.95 -20.71 -4.89
N VAL A 18 -5.94 -20.80 -4.02
CA VAL A 18 -5.82 -20.38 -2.61
C VAL A 18 -4.95 -21.36 -1.84
N GLU A 19 -3.90 -20.87 -1.21
CA GLU A 19 -2.97 -21.65 -0.40
C GLU A 19 -3.17 -21.44 1.10
N ARG A 20 -3.73 -20.31 1.51
CA ARG A 20 -3.88 -19.90 2.92
C ARG A 20 -5.24 -19.28 3.17
N ILE A 21 -5.77 -19.49 4.38
CA ILE A 21 -6.91 -18.77 4.93
C ILE A 21 -6.44 -18.09 6.22
N TYR A 22 -6.48 -16.77 6.25
CA TYR A 22 -6.12 -15.98 7.43
C TYR A 22 -7.37 -15.70 8.26
N ALA A 23 -7.40 -16.18 9.51
CA ALA A 23 -8.60 -16.05 10.33
C ALA A 23 -8.33 -16.30 11.82
N VAL A 24 -9.25 -15.86 12.65
CA VAL A 24 -9.44 -16.36 14.01
C VAL A 24 -10.40 -17.54 13.96
N THR A 25 -10.06 -18.61 14.67
CA THR A 25 -10.94 -19.80 14.77
C THR A 25 -12.17 -19.46 15.60
N GLY A 26 -13.36 -19.72 15.08
CA GLY A 26 -14.63 -19.48 15.75
C GLY A 26 -15.61 -20.63 15.51
N ASP A 27 -16.61 -20.75 16.37
CA ASP A 27 -17.57 -21.87 16.41
C ASP A 27 -18.38 -22.01 15.12
N SER A 28 -18.82 -20.91 14.53
CA SER A 28 -19.57 -20.92 13.26
C SER A 28 -18.72 -21.34 12.06
N LEU A 29 -17.38 -21.35 12.20
CA LEU A 29 -16.41 -21.84 11.20
C LEU A 29 -16.00 -23.31 11.43
N ASN A 30 -16.50 -24.02 12.44
CA ASN A 30 -16.06 -25.38 12.79
C ASN A 30 -16.05 -26.34 11.59
N GLU A 31 -17.07 -26.33 10.74
CA GLU A 31 -17.11 -27.21 9.57
C GLU A 31 -16.11 -26.80 8.48
N VAL A 32 -15.82 -25.51 8.34
CA VAL A 32 -14.78 -25.00 7.44
C VAL A 32 -13.40 -25.41 7.95
N ASN A 33 -13.14 -25.23 9.25
CA ASN A 33 -11.88 -25.65 9.89
C ASN A 33 -11.64 -27.16 9.74
N GLU A 34 -12.68 -27.98 9.95
CA GLU A 34 -12.58 -29.42 9.77
C GLU A 34 -12.34 -29.83 8.31
N ALA A 35 -12.95 -29.09 7.36
CA ALA A 35 -12.71 -29.31 5.94
C ALA A 35 -11.27 -28.95 5.54
N VAL A 36 -10.70 -27.85 6.06
CA VAL A 36 -9.28 -27.49 5.88
C VAL A 36 -8.38 -28.58 6.44
N ARG A 37 -8.62 -29.00 7.70
CA ARG A 37 -7.83 -30.04 8.36
C ARG A 37 -7.81 -31.36 7.57
N LYS A 38 -8.94 -31.75 6.98
CA LYS A 38 -9.04 -32.99 6.17
C LYS A 38 -8.39 -32.85 4.80
N ASN A 39 -8.57 -31.72 4.13
CA ASN A 39 -8.06 -31.46 2.78
C ASN A 39 -6.52 -31.37 2.77
N ASN A 40 -5.94 -30.72 3.80
CA ASN A 40 -4.49 -30.55 4.02
C ASN A 40 -3.71 -29.90 2.85
N LYS A 41 -4.40 -29.16 1.98
CA LYS A 41 -3.78 -28.39 0.87
C LYS A 41 -3.81 -26.88 1.10
N ILE A 42 -4.67 -26.40 2.02
CA ILE A 42 -4.74 -25.02 2.47
C ILE A 42 -4.24 -24.95 3.91
N GLN A 43 -3.37 -23.98 4.18
CA GLN A 43 -2.98 -23.65 5.54
C GLN A 43 -4.00 -22.72 6.18
N TRP A 44 -4.40 -23.04 7.43
CA TRP A 44 -5.12 -22.09 8.28
C TRP A 44 -4.11 -21.27 9.06
N ILE A 45 -4.05 -19.97 8.78
CA ILE A 45 -3.17 -19.03 9.49
C ILE A 45 -3.99 -18.36 10.59
N HIS A 46 -3.70 -18.75 11.83
CA HIS A 46 -4.38 -18.25 13.00
C HIS A 46 -3.82 -16.88 13.40
N VAL A 47 -4.51 -15.83 13.04
CA VAL A 47 -4.22 -14.44 13.44
C VAL A 47 -4.86 -14.14 14.81
N ARG A 48 -4.49 -13.02 15.43
CA ARG A 48 -5.08 -12.58 16.71
C ARG A 48 -6.27 -11.63 16.52
N HIS A 49 -6.37 -11.04 15.34
CA HIS A 49 -7.47 -10.17 14.95
C HIS A 49 -7.80 -10.38 13.47
N GLU A 50 -9.08 -10.46 13.12
CA GLU A 50 -9.49 -10.75 11.73
C GLU A 50 -9.13 -9.62 10.76
N GLU A 51 -9.03 -8.38 11.24
CA GLU A 51 -8.50 -7.27 10.45
C GLU A 51 -7.09 -7.57 9.92
N THR A 52 -6.21 -8.10 10.79
CA THR A 52 -4.88 -8.59 10.39
C THR A 52 -4.99 -9.66 9.30
N GLY A 53 -5.95 -10.58 9.45
CA GLY A 53 -6.21 -11.62 8.45
C GLY A 53 -6.57 -11.05 7.08
N ALA A 54 -7.42 -10.03 7.04
CA ALA A 54 -7.83 -9.40 5.79
C ALA A 54 -6.67 -8.62 5.12
N TYR A 55 -5.85 -7.89 5.89
CA TYR A 55 -4.64 -7.24 5.38
C TYR A 55 -3.59 -8.24 4.86
N ALA A 56 -3.36 -9.35 5.60
CA ALA A 56 -2.42 -10.39 5.19
C ALA A 56 -2.85 -11.06 3.87
N ALA A 57 -4.15 -11.37 3.74
CA ALA A 57 -4.73 -11.91 2.51
C ALA A 57 -4.57 -10.93 1.34
N ALA A 58 -4.80 -9.63 1.57
CA ALA A 58 -4.63 -8.60 0.56
C ALA A 58 -3.16 -8.42 0.14
N ALA A 59 -2.21 -8.51 1.08
CA ALA A 59 -0.78 -8.44 0.81
C ALA A 59 -0.32 -9.64 -0.03
N GLU A 60 -0.70 -10.85 0.34
CA GLU A 60 -0.43 -12.06 -0.46
C GLU A 60 -0.96 -11.91 -1.89
N ALA A 61 -2.21 -11.44 -2.04
CA ALA A 61 -2.82 -11.25 -3.35
C ALA A 61 -2.10 -10.20 -4.21
N GLN A 62 -1.67 -9.08 -3.62
CA GLN A 62 -0.91 -8.04 -4.33
C GLN A 62 0.45 -8.51 -4.81
N LEU A 63 1.14 -9.33 -4.01
CA LEU A 63 2.48 -9.84 -4.31
C LEU A 63 2.47 -10.98 -5.31
N THR A 64 1.53 -11.92 -5.15
CA THR A 64 1.50 -13.15 -5.95
C THR A 64 0.67 -13.03 -7.22
N GLY A 65 -0.22 -12.04 -7.29
CA GLY A 65 -1.24 -11.94 -8.34
C GLY A 65 -2.36 -12.99 -8.23
N ARG A 66 -2.29 -13.89 -7.22
CA ARG A 66 -3.28 -14.92 -6.93
C ARG A 66 -4.36 -14.37 -6.00
N ILE A 67 -5.42 -15.15 -5.82
CA ILE A 67 -6.49 -14.77 -4.91
C ILE A 67 -6.10 -15.04 -3.46
N GLY A 68 -6.21 -14.03 -2.59
CA GLY A 68 -6.06 -14.17 -1.16
C GLY A 68 -7.36 -14.62 -0.50
N CYS A 69 -7.28 -15.22 0.70
CA CYS A 69 -8.47 -15.65 1.42
C CYS A 69 -8.38 -15.32 2.91
N CYS A 70 -9.43 -14.73 3.46
CA CYS A 70 -9.60 -14.51 4.89
C CYS A 70 -10.98 -15.03 5.35
N ALA A 71 -11.14 -15.25 6.66
CA ALA A 71 -12.41 -15.67 7.22
C ALA A 71 -12.67 -15.03 8.59
N GLY A 72 -13.95 -14.85 8.90
CA GLY A 72 -14.42 -14.38 10.20
C GLY A 72 -15.65 -15.16 10.66
N SER A 73 -15.70 -15.49 11.94
CA SER A 73 -16.88 -16.13 12.54
C SER A 73 -18.06 -15.16 12.61
N SER A 74 -19.25 -15.67 12.95
CA SER A 74 -20.48 -14.88 13.01
C SER A 74 -20.37 -13.66 13.94
N GLY A 75 -21.03 -12.57 13.56
CA GLY A 75 -21.06 -11.33 14.33
C GLY A 75 -19.70 -10.63 14.37
N PRO A 76 -19.07 -10.47 15.55
CA PRO A 76 -17.84 -9.67 15.68
C PRO A 76 -16.70 -10.18 14.79
N GLY A 77 -16.55 -11.49 14.60
CA GLY A 77 -15.45 -12.05 13.81
C GLY A 77 -15.45 -11.56 12.37
N HIS A 78 -16.57 -11.62 11.67
CA HIS A 78 -16.60 -11.12 10.29
C HIS A 78 -16.71 -9.58 10.22
N VAL A 79 -17.21 -8.89 11.24
CA VAL A 79 -17.22 -7.41 11.28
C VAL A 79 -15.80 -6.84 11.25
N HIS A 80 -14.86 -7.47 11.94
CA HIS A 80 -13.46 -7.03 11.97
C HIS A 80 -12.76 -7.09 10.60
N LEU A 81 -13.24 -7.89 9.64
CA LEU A 81 -12.64 -7.97 8.30
C LEU A 81 -12.78 -6.69 7.47
N ILE A 82 -13.72 -5.81 7.84
CA ILE A 82 -14.16 -4.68 6.99
C ILE A 82 -13.00 -3.77 6.60
N ASN A 83 -12.17 -3.35 7.53
CA ASN A 83 -11.08 -2.40 7.28
C ASN A 83 -10.04 -2.96 6.29
N GLY A 84 -9.62 -4.20 6.49
CA GLY A 84 -8.69 -4.86 5.55
C GLY A 84 -9.33 -5.14 4.18
N LEU A 85 -10.65 -5.37 4.10
CA LEU A 85 -11.35 -5.52 2.82
C LEU A 85 -11.48 -4.20 2.05
N TYR A 86 -11.66 -3.06 2.75
CA TYR A 86 -11.54 -1.74 2.12
C TYR A 86 -10.15 -1.55 1.51
N ASP A 87 -9.09 -1.89 2.27
CA ASP A 87 -7.72 -1.79 1.73
C ASP A 87 -7.52 -2.71 0.52
N ALA A 88 -7.99 -3.96 0.58
CA ALA A 88 -7.94 -4.90 -0.55
C ALA A 88 -8.61 -4.31 -1.81
N GLN A 89 -9.82 -3.76 -1.67
CA GLN A 89 -10.56 -3.14 -2.77
C GLN A 89 -9.85 -1.92 -3.34
N ARG A 90 -9.35 -1.01 -2.47
CA ARG A 90 -8.64 0.21 -2.87
C ARG A 90 -7.26 -0.08 -3.46
N SER A 91 -6.62 -1.14 -3.00
CA SER A 91 -5.32 -1.58 -3.51
C SER A 91 -5.41 -2.46 -4.77
N GLY A 92 -6.61 -2.91 -5.12
CA GLY A 92 -6.83 -3.78 -6.29
C GLY A 92 -6.36 -5.21 -6.04
N ALA A 93 -6.47 -5.70 -4.80
CA ALA A 93 -6.10 -7.05 -4.38
C ALA A 93 -7.32 -7.99 -4.48
N PRO A 94 -7.28 -9.07 -5.25
CA PRO A 94 -8.35 -10.05 -5.30
C PRO A 94 -8.40 -10.85 -3.99
N VAL A 95 -9.44 -10.66 -3.18
CA VAL A 95 -9.61 -11.34 -1.89
C VAL A 95 -11.01 -11.96 -1.80
N ILE A 96 -11.06 -13.23 -1.39
CA ILE A 96 -12.30 -13.89 -0.94
C ILE A 96 -12.35 -13.82 0.58
N ALA A 97 -13.45 -13.27 1.11
CA ALA A 97 -13.75 -13.30 2.53
C ALA A 97 -14.90 -14.28 2.82
N ILE A 98 -14.64 -15.24 3.68
CA ILE A 98 -15.65 -16.16 4.20
C ILE A 98 -16.24 -15.53 5.46
N ALA A 99 -17.43 -14.94 5.34
CA ALA A 99 -18.17 -14.39 6.47
C ALA A 99 -19.14 -15.48 6.99
N SER A 100 -18.71 -16.22 8.01
CA SER A 100 -19.63 -17.20 8.62
C SER A 100 -20.77 -16.47 9.32
N THR A 101 -21.96 -17.06 9.28
CA THR A 101 -23.15 -16.46 9.90
C THR A 101 -23.82 -17.44 10.87
N ILE A 102 -24.77 -16.93 11.63
CA ILE A 102 -25.65 -17.71 12.49
C ILE A 102 -26.43 -18.73 11.67
N PRO A 103 -27.08 -19.76 12.29
CA PRO A 103 -27.92 -20.71 11.57
C PRO A 103 -29.00 -20.01 10.75
N SER A 104 -29.23 -20.50 9.54
CA SER A 104 -30.14 -19.86 8.57
C SER A 104 -31.58 -19.75 9.05
N GLY A 105 -32.05 -20.67 9.93
CA GLY A 105 -33.39 -20.64 10.53
C GLY A 105 -33.60 -19.52 11.55
N GLU A 106 -32.51 -18.85 11.98
CA GLU A 106 -32.55 -17.80 13.00
C GLU A 106 -32.41 -16.40 12.40
N PHE A 107 -32.29 -16.26 11.08
CA PHE A 107 -32.16 -14.94 10.44
C PHE A 107 -33.37 -14.04 10.72
N GLY A 108 -33.11 -12.82 11.18
CA GLY A 108 -34.12 -11.81 11.49
C GLY A 108 -34.78 -11.96 12.85
N THR A 109 -34.24 -12.78 13.75
CA THR A 109 -34.77 -13.01 15.10
C THR A 109 -33.97 -12.29 16.20
N GLU A 110 -32.96 -11.50 15.85
CA GLU A 110 -31.95 -10.92 16.78
C GLU A 110 -31.19 -12.00 17.57
N TYR A 111 -30.93 -13.14 16.90
CA TYR A 111 -30.18 -14.23 17.48
C TYR A 111 -28.75 -13.80 17.87
N PHE A 112 -28.19 -14.48 18.89
CA PHE A 112 -26.84 -14.23 19.37
C PHE A 112 -25.81 -14.17 18.20
N GLN A 113 -25.04 -13.11 18.13
CA GLN A 113 -24.08 -12.81 17.04
C GLN A 113 -24.73 -12.61 15.65
N GLU A 114 -26.01 -12.34 15.55
CA GLU A 114 -26.60 -11.96 14.26
C GLU A 114 -26.03 -10.63 13.77
N ALA A 115 -25.57 -10.60 12.53
CA ALA A 115 -25.18 -9.38 11.83
C ALA A 115 -25.64 -9.49 10.37
N ASN A 116 -26.09 -8.37 9.80
CA ASN A 116 -26.53 -8.36 8.40
C ASN A 116 -25.33 -8.26 7.46
N THR A 117 -24.78 -9.40 7.07
CA THR A 117 -23.59 -9.53 6.23
C THR A 117 -23.70 -8.74 4.94
N ILE A 118 -24.86 -8.78 4.26
CA ILE A 118 -25.06 -8.06 2.99
C ILE A 118 -24.93 -6.55 3.18
N LYS A 119 -25.52 -5.99 4.23
CA LYS A 119 -25.40 -4.56 4.52
C LYS A 119 -24.00 -4.15 4.95
N LEU A 120 -23.35 -4.98 5.79
CA LEU A 120 -22.02 -4.68 6.33
C LEU A 120 -20.96 -4.56 5.25
N PHE A 121 -20.92 -5.47 4.28
CA PHE A 121 -19.85 -5.53 3.28
C PHE A 121 -20.20 -4.87 1.95
N ASN A 122 -21.34 -4.21 1.84
CA ASN A 122 -21.83 -3.64 0.59
C ASN A 122 -20.85 -2.62 -0.05
N ASP A 123 -20.15 -1.83 0.76
CA ASP A 123 -19.24 -0.78 0.26
C ASP A 123 -17.80 -1.26 0.12
N CYS A 124 -17.37 -2.27 0.86
CA CYS A 124 -15.99 -2.79 0.85
C CYS A 124 -15.79 -4.05 -0.02
N SER A 125 -16.79 -4.41 -0.84
CA SER A 125 -16.70 -5.57 -1.74
C SER A 125 -17.41 -5.36 -3.06
N TYR A 126 -16.97 -6.08 -4.09
CA TYR A 126 -17.60 -6.08 -5.41
C TYR A 126 -18.65 -7.19 -5.57
N TYR A 127 -18.64 -8.16 -4.67
CA TYR A 127 -19.59 -9.25 -4.58
C TYR A 127 -19.87 -9.54 -3.10
N ASN A 128 -21.12 -9.63 -2.73
CA ASN A 128 -21.51 -9.89 -1.34
C ASN A 128 -22.87 -10.57 -1.29
N GLU A 129 -22.87 -11.86 -1.07
CA GLU A 129 -24.07 -12.67 -1.00
C GLU A 129 -24.01 -13.70 0.13
N VAL A 130 -25.16 -14.05 0.70
CA VAL A 130 -25.29 -15.08 1.74
C VAL A 130 -25.94 -16.33 1.13
N ALA A 131 -25.31 -17.48 1.33
CA ALA A 131 -25.83 -18.76 0.89
C ALA A 131 -27.13 -19.11 1.63
N THR A 132 -28.16 -19.48 0.90
CA THR A 132 -29.47 -19.86 1.48
C THR A 132 -29.82 -21.31 1.22
N THR A 133 -29.23 -21.96 0.22
CA THR A 133 -29.46 -23.38 -0.08
C THR A 133 -28.18 -24.07 -0.57
N PRO A 134 -28.06 -25.39 -0.35
CA PRO A 134 -26.92 -26.16 -0.89
C PRO A 134 -26.77 -26.08 -2.42
N GLY A 135 -27.87 -26.00 -3.16
CA GLY A 135 -27.85 -25.94 -4.62
C GLY A 135 -27.38 -24.61 -5.20
N GLN A 136 -27.52 -23.52 -4.45
CA GLN A 136 -27.04 -22.19 -4.82
C GLN A 136 -25.53 -22.05 -4.66
N PHE A 137 -24.97 -22.63 -3.60
CA PHE A 137 -23.64 -22.36 -3.09
C PHE A 137 -22.51 -22.49 -4.14
N PRO A 138 -22.41 -23.55 -4.95
CA PRO A 138 -21.30 -23.69 -5.90
C PRO A 138 -21.22 -22.55 -6.93
N ARG A 139 -22.38 -22.12 -7.47
CA ARG A 139 -22.44 -21.02 -8.45
C ARG A 139 -22.15 -19.68 -7.81
N MET A 140 -22.63 -19.47 -6.58
CA MET A 140 -22.38 -18.28 -5.79
C MET A 140 -20.86 -18.11 -5.50
N LEU A 141 -20.20 -19.18 -5.05
CA LEU A 141 -18.77 -19.18 -4.78
C LEU A 141 -17.96 -18.92 -6.06
N GLN A 142 -18.34 -19.56 -7.17
CA GLN A 142 -17.69 -19.32 -8.46
C GLN A 142 -17.81 -17.86 -8.89
N SER A 143 -19.02 -17.27 -8.77
CA SER A 143 -19.24 -15.85 -9.11
C SER A 143 -18.43 -14.91 -8.21
N ALA A 144 -18.33 -15.23 -6.92
CA ALA A 144 -17.49 -14.47 -5.98
C ALA A 144 -16.02 -14.47 -6.40
N ILE A 145 -15.45 -15.65 -6.68
CA ILE A 145 -14.05 -15.81 -7.11
C ILE A 145 -13.80 -15.07 -8.42
N GLN A 146 -14.65 -15.27 -9.42
CA GLN A 146 -14.52 -14.59 -10.72
C GLN A 146 -14.59 -13.07 -10.56
N THR A 147 -15.49 -12.57 -9.72
CA THR A 147 -15.64 -11.13 -9.46
C THR A 147 -14.38 -10.58 -8.77
N ALA A 148 -13.87 -11.26 -7.75
CA ALA A 148 -12.64 -10.83 -7.07
C ALA A 148 -11.46 -10.70 -8.05
N ILE A 149 -11.26 -11.70 -8.91
CA ILE A 149 -10.18 -11.74 -9.90
C ILE A 149 -10.34 -10.65 -10.97
N THR A 150 -11.53 -10.54 -11.57
CA THR A 150 -11.75 -9.64 -12.72
C THR A 150 -11.83 -8.18 -12.31
N ARG A 151 -12.46 -7.88 -11.17
CA ARG A 151 -12.56 -6.51 -10.66
C ARG A 151 -11.38 -6.09 -9.79
N LYS A 152 -10.54 -7.05 -9.40
CA LYS A 152 -9.37 -6.85 -8.51
C LYS A 152 -9.80 -6.17 -7.21
N GLY A 153 -10.48 -6.94 -6.33
CA GLY A 153 -10.94 -6.44 -5.03
C GLY A 153 -11.64 -7.51 -4.20
N GLY A 154 -12.27 -7.09 -3.11
CA GLY A 154 -12.96 -7.98 -2.18
C GLY A 154 -14.22 -8.62 -2.78
N ALA A 155 -14.43 -9.91 -2.46
CA ALA A 155 -15.70 -10.59 -2.64
C ALA A 155 -16.04 -11.38 -1.36
N VAL A 156 -17.24 -11.22 -0.85
CA VAL A 156 -17.69 -11.78 0.43
C VAL A 156 -18.73 -12.88 0.20
N VAL A 157 -18.48 -14.02 0.82
CA VAL A 157 -19.37 -15.17 0.81
C VAL A 157 -19.89 -15.41 2.23
N GLY A 158 -21.14 -15.08 2.47
CA GLY A 158 -21.84 -15.38 3.70
C GLY A 158 -22.20 -16.87 3.76
N LEU A 159 -21.73 -17.59 4.78
CA LEU A 159 -21.96 -19.03 4.95
C LEU A 159 -22.57 -19.34 6.30
N PRO A 160 -23.88 -19.67 6.37
CA PRO A 160 -24.51 -20.14 7.60
C PRO A 160 -23.88 -21.44 8.10
N GLY A 161 -23.67 -21.55 9.43
CA GLY A 161 -23.00 -22.69 10.04
C GLY A 161 -23.78 -24.03 9.87
N ASP A 162 -25.10 -23.98 9.81
CA ASP A 162 -25.94 -25.14 9.49
C ASP A 162 -25.83 -25.55 8.01
N LEU A 163 -25.74 -24.59 7.12
CA LEU A 163 -25.53 -24.84 5.69
C LEU A 163 -24.15 -25.44 5.42
N ALA A 164 -23.10 -24.98 6.12
CA ALA A 164 -21.77 -25.55 6.02
C ALA A 164 -21.74 -27.07 6.29
N LYS A 165 -22.62 -27.57 7.19
CA LYS A 165 -22.80 -29.00 7.51
C LYS A 165 -23.60 -29.78 6.48
N ALA A 166 -24.44 -29.10 5.70
CA ALA A 166 -25.35 -29.75 4.77
C ALA A 166 -24.58 -30.51 3.68
N SER A 167 -25.24 -31.53 3.13
CA SER A 167 -24.71 -32.28 1.99
C SER A 167 -24.59 -31.36 0.75
N SER A 168 -23.45 -31.37 0.12
CA SER A 168 -23.24 -30.63 -1.12
C SER A 168 -24.08 -31.24 -2.27
N VAL A 169 -24.51 -30.38 -3.18
CA VAL A 169 -25.18 -30.79 -4.42
C VAL A 169 -24.13 -30.79 -5.52
N SER A 170 -24.04 -31.88 -6.27
CA SER A 170 -23.19 -31.92 -7.47
C SER A 170 -23.76 -30.97 -8.51
N VAL A 171 -23.06 -29.86 -8.73
CA VAL A 171 -23.29 -29.00 -9.88
C VAL A 171 -22.05 -29.10 -10.73
N GLU A 172 -22.17 -29.56 -11.96
CA GLU A 172 -21.08 -29.49 -12.92
C GLU A 172 -20.74 -28.01 -13.14
N SER A 173 -19.58 -27.57 -12.65
CA SER A 173 -19.05 -26.27 -12.99
C SER A 173 -18.57 -26.30 -14.43
N SER A 174 -19.10 -25.43 -15.28
CA SER A 174 -18.68 -25.31 -16.67
C SER A 174 -17.30 -24.67 -16.83
N VAL A 175 -16.75 -24.07 -15.77
CA VAL A 175 -15.45 -23.40 -15.80
C VAL A 175 -14.62 -23.88 -14.64
N LYS A 176 -13.61 -24.69 -14.93
CA LYS A 176 -12.60 -25.15 -13.98
C LYS A 176 -11.39 -24.20 -13.88
N ASN A 177 -11.25 -23.29 -14.83
CA ASN A 177 -10.17 -22.33 -14.87
C ASN A 177 -10.72 -20.90 -14.72
N TYR A 178 -10.06 -20.13 -13.87
CA TYR A 178 -10.34 -18.71 -13.72
C TYR A 178 -9.38 -17.95 -14.64
N PRO A 179 -9.83 -17.46 -15.80
CA PRO A 179 -8.96 -16.82 -16.78
C PRO A 179 -8.40 -15.51 -16.20
N ALA A 180 -7.16 -15.20 -16.57
CA ALA A 180 -6.59 -13.88 -16.32
C ALA A 180 -7.43 -12.80 -17.02
N PRO A 181 -7.48 -11.58 -16.48
CA PRO A 181 -8.08 -10.45 -17.18
C PRO A 181 -7.46 -10.28 -18.58
N PRO A 182 -8.25 -9.94 -19.60
CA PRO A 182 -7.73 -9.75 -20.94
C PRO A 182 -6.76 -8.55 -20.98
N GLU A 183 -5.73 -8.63 -21.81
CA GLU A 183 -4.92 -7.47 -22.20
C GLU A 183 -5.74 -6.62 -23.19
N VAL A 184 -5.82 -5.32 -22.95
CA VAL A 184 -6.61 -4.38 -23.73
C VAL A 184 -5.71 -3.41 -24.46
N CYS A 185 -5.81 -3.33 -25.79
CA CYS A 185 -5.16 -2.30 -26.60
C CYS A 185 -6.24 -1.32 -27.07
N PRO A 186 -6.00 0.01 -27.01
CA PRO A 186 -6.92 1.01 -27.55
C PRO A 186 -7.14 0.85 -29.06
N ALA A 187 -8.23 1.43 -29.58
CA ALA A 187 -8.45 1.48 -31.01
C ALA A 187 -7.35 2.28 -31.73
N GLU A 188 -7.08 1.92 -32.98
CA GLU A 188 -6.03 2.57 -33.78
C GLU A 188 -6.29 4.09 -33.96
N GLU A 189 -7.54 4.47 -34.14
CA GLU A 189 -7.94 5.88 -34.26
C GLU A 189 -7.61 6.70 -33.03
N ASP A 190 -7.79 6.15 -31.82
CA ASP A 190 -7.45 6.80 -30.56
C ASP A 190 -5.93 6.91 -30.40
N LEU A 191 -5.19 5.87 -30.80
CA LEU A 191 -3.72 5.88 -30.80
C LEU A 191 -3.15 6.94 -31.75
N VAL A 192 -3.74 7.11 -32.94
CA VAL A 192 -3.35 8.15 -33.91
C VAL A 192 -3.55 9.54 -33.31
N GLN A 193 -4.71 9.81 -32.68
CA GLN A 193 -4.96 11.11 -32.05
C GLN A 193 -3.95 11.41 -30.93
N LEU A 194 -3.62 10.41 -30.10
CA LEU A 194 -2.59 10.59 -29.07
C LEU A 194 -1.22 10.81 -29.68
N ALA A 195 -0.85 10.05 -30.71
CA ALA A 195 0.43 10.21 -31.40
C ALA A 195 0.58 11.61 -32.02
N GLU A 196 -0.47 12.13 -32.67
CA GLU A 196 -0.50 13.50 -33.21
C GLU A 196 -0.29 14.55 -32.10
N LEU A 197 -0.97 14.42 -30.95
CA LEU A 197 -0.79 15.31 -29.82
C LEU A 197 0.67 15.29 -29.33
N LEU A 198 1.25 14.10 -29.17
CA LEU A 198 2.63 13.96 -28.66
C LEU A 198 3.68 14.43 -29.70
N ASN A 199 3.47 14.19 -30.99
CA ASN A 199 4.37 14.65 -32.05
C ASN A 199 4.37 16.17 -32.18
N HIS A 200 3.22 16.83 -31.99
CA HIS A 200 3.07 18.28 -32.14
C HIS A 200 3.76 19.08 -31.03
N HIS A 201 3.76 18.58 -29.78
CA HIS A 201 4.25 19.32 -28.61
C HIS A 201 5.71 18.94 -28.27
N LYS A 202 6.46 19.89 -27.71
CA LYS A 202 7.90 19.70 -27.40
C LYS A 202 8.17 19.25 -25.97
N ARG A 203 7.43 19.81 -25.00
CA ARG A 203 7.63 19.54 -23.58
C ARG A 203 6.56 18.57 -23.08
N ILE A 204 6.92 17.31 -22.99
CA ILE A 204 6.05 16.22 -22.54
C ILE A 204 6.61 15.68 -21.23
N THR A 205 5.73 15.39 -20.26
CA THR A 205 6.09 14.70 -19.02
C THR A 205 5.25 13.43 -18.91
N LEU A 206 5.90 12.30 -18.58
CA LEU A 206 5.24 11.04 -18.28
C LEU A 206 4.95 10.97 -16.79
N PHE A 207 3.70 10.68 -16.42
CA PHE A 207 3.28 10.51 -15.04
C PHE A 207 2.82 9.08 -14.79
N CYS A 208 3.68 8.26 -14.17
CA CYS A 208 3.57 6.83 -14.06
C CYS A 208 2.93 6.40 -12.73
N GLY A 209 1.87 5.59 -12.80
CA GLY A 209 1.25 4.94 -11.66
C GLY A 209 1.52 3.44 -11.60
N ILE A 210 0.77 2.74 -10.73
CA ILE A 210 0.88 1.28 -10.56
C ILE A 210 0.55 0.49 -11.84
N GLY A 211 -0.21 1.08 -12.77
CA GLY A 211 -0.50 0.45 -14.06
C GLY A 211 0.71 0.31 -14.98
N CYS A 212 1.86 0.91 -14.61
CA CYS A 212 3.15 0.69 -15.29
C CYS A 212 3.83 -0.61 -14.86
N ARG A 213 3.24 -1.41 -13.95
CA ARG A 213 3.79 -2.71 -13.57
C ARG A 213 3.96 -3.61 -14.80
N GLY A 214 5.20 -4.09 -15.00
CA GLY A 214 5.57 -4.89 -16.18
C GLY A 214 5.69 -4.11 -17.49
N ALA A 215 5.74 -2.75 -17.43
CA ALA A 215 5.92 -1.86 -18.59
C ALA A 215 7.17 -0.97 -18.46
N HIS A 216 8.14 -1.37 -17.63
CA HIS A 216 9.34 -0.57 -17.36
C HIS A 216 10.12 -0.21 -18.63
N GLU A 217 10.44 -1.22 -19.44
CA GLU A 217 11.20 -1.03 -20.68
C GLU A 217 10.45 -0.15 -21.68
N GLU A 218 9.14 -0.29 -21.77
CA GLU A 218 8.30 0.53 -22.63
C GLU A 218 8.26 1.99 -22.16
N VAL A 219 8.21 2.23 -20.84
CA VAL A 219 8.28 3.59 -20.29
C VAL A 219 9.61 4.23 -20.59
N ILE A 220 10.72 3.52 -20.43
CA ILE A 220 12.07 4.00 -20.81
C ILE A 220 12.13 4.33 -22.30
N ALA A 221 11.68 3.41 -23.18
CA ALA A 221 11.69 3.62 -24.63
C ALA A 221 10.81 4.81 -25.05
N LEU A 222 9.67 5.01 -24.39
CA LEU A 222 8.80 6.16 -24.64
C LEU A 222 9.47 7.47 -24.21
N SER A 223 10.11 7.47 -23.03
CA SER A 223 10.88 8.62 -22.53
C SER A 223 12.02 8.99 -23.45
N GLU A 224 12.80 8.01 -23.92
CA GLU A 224 13.87 8.21 -24.87
C GLU A 224 13.35 8.81 -26.18
N LYS A 225 12.28 8.24 -26.74
CA LYS A 225 11.66 8.69 -27.99
C LYS A 225 11.19 10.13 -27.93
N LEU A 226 10.65 10.55 -26.78
CA LEU A 226 10.03 11.86 -26.57
C LEU A 226 10.94 12.87 -25.85
N ASN A 227 12.15 12.51 -25.42
CA ASN A 227 12.98 13.28 -24.49
C ASN A 227 12.15 13.78 -23.28
N ALA A 228 11.33 12.89 -22.69
CA ALA A 228 10.36 13.22 -21.66
C ALA A 228 10.84 12.79 -20.27
N PRO A 229 10.81 13.68 -19.25
CA PRO A 229 11.06 13.29 -17.87
C PRO A 229 9.94 12.35 -17.35
N VAL A 230 10.33 11.40 -16.48
CA VAL A 230 9.45 10.47 -15.81
C VAL A 230 9.20 10.90 -14.38
N VAL A 231 7.95 11.24 -14.09
CA VAL A 231 7.41 11.46 -12.74
C VAL A 231 6.60 10.22 -12.34
N TYR A 232 6.58 9.87 -11.08
CA TYR A 232 5.80 8.73 -10.63
C TYR A 232 5.00 9.01 -9.37
N THR A 233 3.94 8.22 -9.17
CA THR A 233 3.21 8.15 -7.91
C THR A 233 3.96 7.24 -6.94
N PHE A 234 3.65 7.31 -5.65
CA PHE A 234 4.24 6.39 -4.67
C PHE A 234 4.05 4.91 -5.07
N LYS A 235 2.86 4.52 -5.52
CA LYS A 235 2.58 3.15 -5.99
C LYS A 235 3.32 2.78 -7.28
N GLY A 236 3.66 3.76 -8.11
CA GLY A 236 4.42 3.54 -9.34
C GLY A 236 5.93 3.48 -9.14
N LYS A 237 6.43 3.93 -7.98
CA LYS A 237 7.86 4.06 -7.70
C LYS A 237 8.66 2.79 -8.00
N MET A 238 8.28 1.67 -7.41
CA MET A 238 9.00 0.41 -7.55
C MET A 238 8.95 -0.17 -8.97
N GLU A 239 8.02 0.31 -9.79
CA GLU A 239 7.82 -0.17 -11.16
C GLU A 239 8.66 0.59 -12.19
N VAL A 240 9.02 1.87 -11.92
CA VAL A 240 9.63 2.73 -12.95
C VAL A 240 10.88 3.48 -12.51
N GLN A 241 11.26 3.47 -11.22
CA GLN A 241 12.39 4.25 -10.73
C GLN A 241 13.73 3.60 -11.09
N TYR A 242 13.88 2.29 -10.94
CA TYR A 242 15.17 1.59 -11.11
C TYR A 242 15.69 1.73 -12.55
N GLU A 243 17.01 1.83 -12.70
CA GLU A 243 17.70 1.92 -14.00
C GLU A 243 17.04 2.90 -15.00
N ASN A 244 16.46 3.98 -14.50
CA ASN A 244 15.71 4.97 -15.28
C ASN A 244 16.48 6.30 -15.36
N PRO A 245 17.18 6.59 -16.48
CA PRO A 245 17.94 7.83 -16.64
C PRO A 245 17.06 9.08 -16.81
N TYR A 246 15.75 8.90 -16.99
CA TYR A 246 14.78 9.98 -17.22
C TYR A 246 13.96 10.31 -15.97
N GLU A 247 14.21 9.64 -14.84
CA GLU A 247 13.44 9.88 -13.63
C GLU A 247 13.72 11.26 -13.04
N VAL A 248 12.65 11.91 -12.58
CA VAL A 248 12.72 13.23 -11.92
C VAL A 248 11.98 13.25 -10.59
N GLY A 249 11.75 12.07 -10.02
CA GLY A 249 11.18 11.89 -8.72
C GLY A 249 9.65 11.80 -8.70
N MET A 250 9.12 11.87 -7.51
CA MET A 250 7.71 11.63 -7.19
C MET A 250 6.96 12.95 -7.00
N THR A 251 5.66 12.97 -7.30
CA THR A 251 4.76 14.07 -6.95
C THR A 251 3.69 13.64 -5.95
N GLY A 252 2.92 14.60 -5.46
CA GLY A 252 1.85 14.42 -4.46
C GLY A 252 2.29 14.79 -3.05
N LEU A 253 1.45 14.50 -2.07
CA LEU A 253 1.66 14.88 -0.67
C LEU A 253 3.03 14.44 -0.12
N LEU A 254 3.49 13.25 -0.52
CA LEU A 254 4.78 12.67 -0.12
C LEU A 254 5.92 13.04 -1.08
N GLY A 255 5.61 13.76 -2.16
CA GLY A 255 6.47 13.97 -3.30
C GLY A 255 7.59 14.99 -3.10
N MET A 256 8.18 15.36 -4.22
CA MET A 256 9.36 16.21 -4.31
C MET A 256 9.11 17.36 -5.28
N PRO A 257 9.75 18.55 -5.09
CA PRO A 257 9.57 19.70 -5.99
C PRO A 257 9.85 19.37 -7.46
N SER A 258 10.85 18.52 -7.74
CA SER A 258 11.23 18.15 -9.10
C SER A 258 10.09 17.46 -9.87
N GLY A 259 9.40 16.50 -9.25
CA GLY A 259 8.24 15.84 -9.85
C GLY A 259 7.08 16.81 -10.10
N TYR A 260 6.76 17.63 -9.11
CA TYR A 260 5.71 18.65 -9.24
C TYR A 260 5.97 19.62 -10.40
N TYR A 261 7.12 20.29 -10.42
CA TYR A 261 7.45 21.27 -11.46
C TYR A 261 7.62 20.66 -12.84
N SER A 262 8.09 19.40 -12.94
CA SER A 262 8.16 18.72 -14.23
C SER A 262 6.78 18.55 -14.88
N MET A 263 5.75 18.33 -14.08
CA MET A 263 4.37 18.22 -14.55
C MET A 263 3.80 19.59 -14.97
N HIS A 264 4.04 20.65 -14.16
CA HIS A 264 3.45 21.97 -14.37
C HIS A 264 4.15 22.80 -15.46
N GLU A 265 5.41 22.52 -15.79
CA GLU A 265 6.15 23.18 -16.85
C GLU A 265 6.04 22.47 -18.21
N ALA A 266 5.37 21.34 -18.28
CA ALA A 266 5.10 20.61 -19.53
C ALA A 266 4.05 21.33 -20.39
N GLU A 267 3.99 21.00 -21.66
CA GLU A 267 2.87 21.32 -22.56
C GLU A 267 1.83 20.21 -22.59
N VAL A 268 2.31 18.96 -22.40
CA VAL A 268 1.47 17.76 -22.33
C VAL A 268 1.90 16.92 -21.12
N LEU A 269 0.94 16.56 -20.30
CA LEU A 269 1.07 15.53 -19.26
C LEU A 269 0.45 14.23 -19.78
N LEU A 270 1.25 13.18 -19.92
CA LEU A 270 0.77 11.84 -20.24
C LEU A 270 0.71 10.99 -18.98
N MET A 271 -0.52 10.75 -18.50
CA MET A 271 -0.79 9.93 -17.31
C MET A 271 -0.87 8.45 -17.71
N LEU A 272 -0.01 7.62 -17.13
CA LEU A 272 0.14 6.20 -17.44
C LEU A 272 -0.29 5.34 -16.26
N GLY A 273 -1.46 4.72 -16.35
CA GLY A 273 -1.97 3.77 -15.36
C GLY A 273 -2.07 4.34 -13.95
N THR A 274 -2.52 5.58 -13.83
CA THR A 274 -2.67 6.27 -12.55
C THR A 274 -4.05 6.90 -12.38
N ASP A 275 -4.65 6.65 -11.21
CA ASP A 275 -5.83 7.34 -10.69
C ASP A 275 -5.41 8.16 -9.45
N PHE A 276 -4.43 9.03 -9.65
CA PHE A 276 -3.80 9.81 -8.59
C PHE A 276 -4.82 10.67 -7.83
N PRO A 277 -5.00 10.48 -6.50
CA PRO A 277 -6.16 11.03 -5.80
C PRO A 277 -6.08 12.52 -5.50
N TYR A 278 -4.87 13.11 -5.53
CA TYR A 278 -4.64 14.49 -5.10
C TYR A 278 -4.69 15.45 -6.29
N SER A 279 -5.90 15.79 -6.74
CA SER A 279 -6.11 16.65 -7.91
C SER A 279 -5.44 18.03 -7.81
N ALA A 280 -5.25 18.57 -6.60
CA ALA A 280 -4.54 19.84 -6.40
C ALA A 280 -3.07 19.84 -6.84
N PHE A 281 -2.46 18.65 -7.03
CA PHE A 281 -1.11 18.52 -7.55
C PHE A 281 -1.06 18.32 -9.06
N LEU A 282 -2.21 18.20 -9.73
CA LEU A 282 -2.26 18.08 -11.19
C LEU A 282 -2.37 19.48 -11.82
N PRO A 283 -1.69 19.71 -12.96
CA PRO A 283 -1.85 20.97 -13.68
C PRO A 283 -3.24 21.08 -14.32
N ASP A 284 -3.77 22.28 -14.43
CA ASP A 284 -5.10 22.58 -15.01
C ASP A 284 -5.05 23.43 -16.29
N ASP A 285 -3.89 23.96 -16.64
CA ASP A 285 -3.65 24.89 -17.75
C ASP A 285 -2.88 24.28 -18.94
N ILE A 286 -2.62 22.96 -18.93
CA ILE A 286 -1.90 22.24 -19.98
C ILE A 286 -2.76 21.12 -20.59
N LYS A 287 -2.28 20.51 -21.68
CA LYS A 287 -2.92 19.33 -22.25
C LYS A 287 -2.66 18.10 -21.39
N ILE A 288 -3.71 17.32 -21.15
CA ILE A 288 -3.61 16.05 -20.39
C ILE A 288 -4.12 14.90 -21.24
N ALA A 289 -3.28 13.88 -21.43
CA ALA A 289 -3.68 12.60 -21.97
C ALA A 289 -3.59 11.53 -20.86
N GLN A 290 -4.52 10.58 -20.86
CA GLN A 290 -4.57 9.53 -19.84
C GLN A 290 -4.78 8.16 -20.47
N ILE A 291 -3.97 7.19 -20.04
CA ILE A 291 -4.11 5.77 -20.37
C ILE A 291 -4.43 5.02 -19.08
N ASP A 292 -5.56 4.34 -19.01
CA ASP A 292 -5.93 3.48 -17.88
C ASP A 292 -6.72 2.26 -18.38
N ILE A 293 -6.49 1.11 -17.73
CA ILE A 293 -7.23 -0.13 -18.03
C ILE A 293 -8.70 -0.06 -17.61
N LYS A 294 -9.06 0.86 -16.72
CA LYS A 294 -10.41 1.07 -16.20
C LYS A 294 -11.02 2.34 -16.80
N PRO A 295 -11.95 2.24 -17.74
CA PRO A 295 -12.51 3.40 -18.44
C PRO A 295 -13.19 4.41 -17.50
N GLU A 296 -13.75 3.94 -16.38
CA GLU A 296 -14.37 4.80 -15.36
C GLU A 296 -13.39 5.71 -14.61
N ARG A 297 -12.09 5.55 -14.81
CA ARG A 297 -11.04 6.40 -14.23
C ARG A 297 -10.59 7.53 -15.15
N LEU A 298 -10.88 7.42 -16.45
CA LEU A 298 -10.50 8.43 -17.43
C LEU A 298 -11.23 9.75 -17.12
N GLY A 299 -10.46 10.83 -16.97
CA GLY A 299 -10.97 12.16 -16.66
C GLY A 299 -11.50 12.38 -15.23
N ARG A 300 -11.41 11.38 -14.35
CA ARG A 300 -11.96 11.47 -12.98
C ARG A 300 -11.23 12.49 -12.09
N ARG A 301 -9.95 12.74 -12.33
CA ARG A 301 -9.09 13.58 -11.48
C ARG A 301 -8.65 14.88 -12.11
N ALA A 302 -8.62 14.93 -13.43
CA ALA A 302 -8.24 16.10 -14.20
C ALA A 302 -9.11 16.21 -15.45
N LYS A 303 -9.19 17.39 -16.05
CA LYS A 303 -9.78 17.57 -17.36
C LYS A 303 -8.85 16.96 -18.41
N VAL A 304 -9.20 15.77 -18.91
CA VAL A 304 -8.41 15.03 -19.89
C VAL A 304 -8.83 15.43 -21.31
N ASP A 305 -7.87 15.78 -22.16
CA ASP A 305 -8.11 16.08 -23.58
C ASP A 305 -8.24 14.79 -24.40
N ILE A 306 -7.42 13.77 -24.09
CA ILE A 306 -7.43 12.45 -24.75
C ILE A 306 -7.37 11.35 -23.70
N GLY A 307 -8.38 10.49 -23.65
CA GLY A 307 -8.44 9.35 -22.73
C GLY A 307 -8.48 8.03 -23.48
N LEU A 308 -7.55 7.12 -23.24
CA LEU A 308 -7.47 5.81 -23.86
C LEU A 308 -7.70 4.70 -22.83
N CYS A 309 -8.64 3.81 -23.11
CA CYS A 309 -8.83 2.60 -22.31
C CYS A 309 -7.89 1.51 -22.83
N GLY A 310 -6.86 1.17 -22.04
CA GLY A 310 -5.89 0.15 -22.44
C GLY A 310 -4.86 -0.17 -21.37
N ASP A 311 -4.20 -1.30 -21.56
CA ASP A 311 -3.01 -1.66 -20.81
C ASP A 311 -1.85 -0.76 -21.19
N VAL A 312 -1.08 -0.27 -20.19
CA VAL A 312 0.01 0.69 -20.41
C VAL A 312 1.06 0.12 -21.36
N ARG A 313 1.50 -1.12 -21.12
CA ARG A 313 2.54 -1.79 -21.93
C ARG A 313 2.09 -1.91 -23.39
N MET A 314 0.93 -2.50 -23.62
CA MET A 314 0.38 -2.70 -24.96
C MET A 314 0.16 -1.38 -25.71
N THR A 315 -0.32 -0.37 -24.99
CA THR A 315 -0.58 0.96 -25.58
C THR A 315 0.73 1.64 -25.98
N ILE A 316 1.76 1.61 -25.11
CA ILE A 316 3.07 2.20 -25.45
C ILE A 316 3.70 1.47 -26.64
N GLN A 317 3.69 0.14 -26.68
CA GLN A 317 4.22 -0.64 -27.81
C GLN A 317 3.56 -0.25 -29.14
N ALA A 318 2.27 -0.01 -29.14
CA ALA A 318 1.55 0.46 -30.34
C ALA A 318 1.94 1.91 -30.71
N LEU A 319 1.99 2.81 -29.71
CA LEU A 319 2.33 4.23 -29.90
C LEU A 319 3.77 4.45 -30.42
N LEU A 320 4.74 3.70 -29.94
CA LEU A 320 6.16 3.86 -30.32
C LEU A 320 6.40 3.79 -31.85
N ARG A 321 5.52 3.10 -32.58
CA ARG A 321 5.56 2.99 -34.05
C ARG A 321 5.02 4.24 -34.77
N MET A 322 4.24 5.06 -34.08
CA MET A 322 3.55 6.24 -34.61
C MET A 322 4.22 7.56 -34.18
N LEU A 323 5.20 7.48 -33.27
CA LEU A 323 5.88 8.65 -32.71
C LEU A 323 7.15 9.00 -33.49
N ASP A 324 7.35 10.28 -33.71
CA ASP A 324 8.61 10.83 -34.22
C ASP A 324 9.62 11.03 -33.08
N PRO A 325 10.89 10.66 -33.26
CA PRO A 325 11.91 10.92 -32.24
C PRO A 325 12.16 12.42 -32.10
N LYS A 326 12.14 12.90 -30.85
CA LYS A 326 12.46 14.30 -30.54
C LYS A 326 13.98 14.51 -30.42
N THR A 327 14.45 15.60 -30.97
CA THR A 327 15.90 15.97 -30.94
C THR A 327 16.21 17.03 -29.88
N ASP A 328 15.21 17.79 -29.41
CA ASP A 328 15.38 18.81 -28.38
C ASP A 328 15.19 18.17 -26.99
N ASP A 329 16.27 18.11 -26.22
CA ASP A 329 16.32 17.56 -24.86
C ASP A 329 16.38 18.64 -23.76
N THR A 330 16.30 19.93 -24.15
CA THR A 330 16.46 21.06 -23.23
C THR A 330 15.52 20.98 -22.02
N PHE A 331 14.27 20.60 -22.25
CA PHE A 331 13.29 20.45 -21.18
C PHE A 331 13.66 19.30 -20.23
N LEU A 332 14.02 18.15 -20.77
CA LEU A 332 14.44 16.98 -19.99
C LEU A 332 15.65 17.31 -19.11
N LEU A 333 16.72 17.89 -19.71
CA LEU A 333 17.94 18.24 -18.99
C LEU A 333 17.68 19.24 -17.86
N LYS A 334 16.78 20.21 -18.07
CA LYS A 334 16.35 21.15 -17.02
C LYS A 334 15.73 20.40 -15.84
N GLN A 335 14.83 19.44 -16.08
CA GLN A 335 14.15 18.72 -15.01
C GLN A 335 15.09 17.74 -14.29
N LEU A 336 15.97 17.06 -15.02
CA LEU A 336 17.01 16.21 -14.43
C LEU A 336 17.94 17.02 -13.51
N LYS A 337 18.37 18.20 -13.94
CA LYS A 337 19.19 19.10 -13.10
C LYS A 337 18.47 19.49 -11.81
N ARG A 338 17.15 19.77 -11.89
CA ARG A 338 16.34 20.05 -10.69
C ARG A 338 16.31 18.85 -9.75
N TYR A 339 16.14 17.65 -10.29
CA TYR A 339 16.13 16.43 -9.50
C TYR A 339 17.48 16.15 -8.82
N GLU A 340 18.61 16.44 -9.48
CA GLU A 340 19.93 16.36 -8.84
C GLU A 340 20.04 17.30 -7.63
N GLY A 341 19.43 18.48 -7.68
CA GLY A 341 19.30 19.37 -6.52
C GLY A 341 18.54 18.69 -5.38
N VAL A 342 17.33 18.19 -5.67
CA VAL A 342 16.49 17.51 -4.69
C VAL A 342 17.19 16.30 -4.05
N LYS A 343 17.94 15.50 -4.82
CA LYS A 343 18.72 14.37 -4.27
C LYS A 343 19.77 14.84 -3.26
N LYS A 344 20.43 15.96 -3.50
CA LYS A 344 21.39 16.55 -2.54
C LYS A 344 20.70 17.00 -1.26
N ASP A 345 19.52 17.59 -1.38
CA ASP A 345 18.73 18.05 -0.24
C ASP A 345 18.25 16.86 0.61
N LEU A 346 17.75 15.80 -0.03
CA LEU A 346 17.38 14.55 0.66
C LEU A 346 18.58 13.91 1.37
N ALA A 347 19.78 13.98 0.80
CA ALA A 347 20.99 13.43 1.41
C ALA A 347 21.45 14.20 2.67
N ALA A 348 20.91 15.39 2.94
CA ALA A 348 21.37 16.25 4.02
C ALA A 348 21.22 15.64 5.43
N TYR A 349 20.24 14.76 5.62
CA TYR A 349 19.94 14.10 6.90
C TYR A 349 20.21 12.59 6.90
N THR A 350 20.78 12.05 5.84
CA THR A 350 21.10 10.61 5.72
C THR A 350 22.43 10.23 6.36
N GLU A 351 23.18 11.21 6.88
CA GLU A 351 24.41 11.00 7.61
C GLU A 351 24.23 11.41 9.08
N ASN A 352 24.76 10.61 9.99
CA ASN A 352 24.73 10.91 11.41
C ASN A 352 25.72 12.05 11.76
N LYS A 353 25.49 13.25 11.20
CA LYS A 353 26.31 14.44 11.40
C LYS A 353 25.46 15.56 11.97
N GLY A 354 25.53 15.79 13.27
CA GLY A 354 25.06 17.06 13.77
C GLY A 354 24.43 17.08 15.15
N ASP A 355 23.40 16.34 15.44
CA ASP A 355 22.82 16.29 16.79
C ASP A 355 23.03 14.90 17.38
N ILE A 356 24.03 14.78 18.24
CA ILE A 356 24.39 13.53 18.92
C ILE A 356 23.29 12.97 19.83
N ASN A 357 22.19 13.71 19.99
CA ASN A 357 21.10 13.34 20.90
C ASN A 357 19.78 12.99 20.19
N LYS A 358 19.71 13.10 18.87
CA LYS A 358 18.45 12.87 18.12
C LYS A 358 18.68 11.97 16.92
N ILE A 359 17.79 10.97 16.76
CA ILE A 359 17.81 10.07 15.62
C ILE A 359 16.86 10.61 14.55
N HIS A 360 17.43 11.10 13.45
CA HIS A 360 16.62 11.49 12.29
C HIS A 360 16.06 10.27 11.57
N PRO A 361 14.76 10.22 11.28
CA PRO A 361 14.15 9.08 10.59
C PRO A 361 14.70 8.88 9.17
N GLU A 362 15.18 9.93 8.51
CA GLU A 362 15.85 9.90 7.21
C GLU A 362 17.15 9.06 7.26
N TYR A 363 17.95 9.24 8.31
CA TYR A 363 19.14 8.43 8.53
C TYR A 363 18.79 6.96 8.71
N VAL A 364 17.82 6.66 9.57
CA VAL A 364 17.35 5.28 9.78
C VAL A 364 16.91 4.64 8.48
N MET A 365 16.07 5.34 7.70
CA MET A 365 15.56 4.81 6.44
C MET A 365 16.65 4.61 5.39
N SER A 366 17.62 5.52 5.34
CA SER A 366 18.78 5.40 4.45
C SER A 366 19.65 4.18 4.79
N GLU A 367 19.85 3.88 6.10
CA GLU A 367 20.59 2.68 6.50
C GLU A 367 19.80 1.40 6.21
N ILE A 368 18.47 1.40 6.41
CA ILE A 368 17.61 0.28 6.02
C ILE A 368 17.71 0.01 4.51
N ASP A 369 17.66 1.06 3.70
CA ASP A 369 17.76 0.92 2.23
C ASP A 369 19.06 0.25 1.79
N LYS A 370 20.20 0.62 2.43
CA LYS A 370 21.53 0.06 2.14
C LYS A 370 21.67 -1.40 2.59
N LEU A 371 21.02 -1.78 3.71
CA LEU A 371 21.13 -3.10 4.32
C LEU A 371 20.13 -4.11 3.72
N ALA A 372 19.03 -3.64 3.18
CA ALA A 372 17.99 -4.50 2.64
C ALA A 372 18.45 -5.19 1.35
N SER A 373 18.04 -6.45 1.19
CA SER A 373 18.34 -7.24 -0.01
C SER A 373 17.74 -6.61 -1.27
N ASP A 374 18.32 -6.94 -2.43
CA ASP A 374 17.85 -6.44 -3.73
C ASP A 374 16.43 -6.85 -4.08
N ASP A 375 15.90 -7.87 -3.42
CA ASP A 375 14.56 -8.39 -3.62
C ASP A 375 13.68 -8.27 -2.36
N ALA A 376 14.07 -7.44 -1.40
CA ALA A 376 13.33 -7.24 -0.16
C ALA A 376 11.87 -6.82 -0.41
N ILE A 377 10.99 -7.24 0.48
CA ILE A 377 9.59 -6.80 0.52
C ILE A 377 9.44 -5.86 1.71
N PHE A 378 9.10 -4.61 1.43
CA PHE A 378 8.79 -3.62 2.45
C PHE A 378 7.28 -3.51 2.64
N THR A 379 6.84 -3.49 3.88
CA THR A 379 5.49 -3.08 4.24
C THR A 379 5.57 -1.80 5.06
N VAL A 380 4.80 -0.79 4.68
CA VAL A 380 4.98 0.57 5.20
C VAL A 380 3.67 1.06 5.82
N ASP A 381 3.76 1.47 7.07
CA ASP A 381 2.60 1.97 7.80
C ASP A 381 2.20 3.38 7.35
N THR A 382 0.92 3.67 7.44
CA THR A 382 0.38 5.01 7.14
C THR A 382 0.82 6.02 8.21
N GLY A 383 1.27 7.18 7.78
CA GLY A 383 1.79 8.26 8.62
C GLY A 383 3.18 8.72 8.19
N MET A 384 4.00 9.22 9.13
CA MET A 384 5.34 9.74 8.82
C MET A 384 6.27 8.65 8.24
N THR A 385 6.13 7.41 8.67
CA THR A 385 6.89 6.26 8.14
C THR A 385 6.71 6.10 6.63
N CYS A 386 5.49 6.34 6.14
CA CYS A 386 5.17 6.32 4.72
C CYS A 386 5.98 7.38 3.94
N VAL A 387 6.16 8.58 4.50
CA VAL A 387 6.95 9.65 3.89
C VAL A 387 8.42 9.23 3.75
N TRP A 388 8.98 8.69 4.82
CA TRP A 388 10.39 8.26 4.82
C TRP A 388 10.61 7.10 3.85
N GLY A 389 9.71 6.09 3.83
CA GLY A 389 9.75 5.00 2.85
C GLY A 389 9.63 5.49 1.41
N ALA A 390 8.73 6.44 1.16
CA ALA A 390 8.54 7.03 -0.17
C ALA A 390 9.79 7.74 -0.71
N ARG A 391 10.50 8.46 0.15
CA ARG A 391 11.63 9.31 -0.24
C ARG A 391 12.97 8.59 -0.27
N TYR A 392 13.19 7.64 0.63
CA TYR A 392 14.54 7.09 0.86
C TYR A 392 14.72 5.64 0.39
N LEU A 393 13.67 4.81 0.37
CA LEU A 393 13.80 3.46 -0.20
C LEU A 393 13.96 3.55 -1.72
N GLN A 394 14.94 2.82 -2.27
CA GLN A 394 15.22 2.79 -3.70
C GLN A 394 14.64 1.52 -4.35
N ALA A 395 14.14 1.68 -5.57
CA ALA A 395 13.72 0.55 -6.39
C ALA A 395 14.94 -0.16 -7.01
N THR A 396 14.87 -1.48 -7.13
CA THR A 396 15.90 -2.34 -7.74
C THR A 396 15.35 -3.16 -8.91
N GLY A 397 14.06 -3.00 -9.22
CA GLY A 397 13.35 -3.86 -10.18
C GLY A 397 12.89 -5.20 -9.58
N LYS A 398 13.33 -5.55 -8.36
CA LYS A 398 12.96 -6.79 -7.65
C LYS A 398 12.29 -6.51 -6.31
N ARG A 399 12.55 -5.37 -5.68
CA ARG A 399 11.93 -4.95 -4.43
C ARG A 399 10.44 -4.68 -4.62
N HIS A 400 9.66 -5.01 -3.59
CA HIS A 400 8.24 -4.67 -3.52
C HIS A 400 8.00 -3.75 -2.31
N MET A 401 7.02 -2.88 -2.45
CA MET A 401 6.58 -2.02 -1.36
C MET A 401 5.06 -2.04 -1.27
N LEU A 402 4.55 -2.46 -0.13
CA LEU A 402 3.13 -2.51 0.20
C LEU A 402 2.77 -1.48 1.26
N GLY A 403 1.54 -1.04 1.25
CA GLY A 403 0.98 -0.14 2.24
C GLY A 403 -0.46 0.22 1.92
N SER A 404 -1.15 0.81 2.87
CA SER A 404 -2.55 1.24 2.71
C SER A 404 -2.65 2.60 1.98
N PHE A 405 -1.99 2.71 0.82
CA PHE A 405 -1.76 4.01 0.14
C PHE A 405 -3.01 4.68 -0.43
N ASN A 406 -4.10 3.95 -0.63
CA ASN A 406 -5.35 4.48 -1.15
C ASN A 406 -6.48 4.48 -0.12
N HIS A 407 -6.41 3.63 0.89
CA HIS A 407 -7.35 3.59 2.01
C HIS A 407 -6.84 4.43 3.17
N GLY A 408 -5.52 4.46 3.39
CA GLY A 408 -4.89 5.32 4.40
C GLY A 408 -5.00 4.78 5.83
N SER A 409 -5.19 3.49 6.01
CA SER A 409 -5.27 2.90 7.33
C SER A 409 -3.91 2.83 8.01
N MET A 410 -3.83 3.24 9.26
CA MET A 410 -2.75 2.85 10.16
C MET A 410 -2.83 1.35 10.45
N ALA A 411 -1.80 0.79 11.06
CA ALA A 411 -1.71 -0.61 11.48
C ALA A 411 -1.58 -1.65 10.35
N ASN A 412 -1.37 -1.23 9.12
CA ASN A 412 -1.29 -2.15 7.98
C ASN A 412 0.07 -2.86 7.83
N ALA A 413 1.17 -2.25 8.32
CA ALA A 413 2.53 -2.74 8.02
C ALA A 413 2.79 -4.15 8.59
N LEU A 414 2.54 -4.39 9.87
CA LEU A 414 2.72 -5.71 10.49
C LEU A 414 1.81 -6.78 9.84
N PRO A 415 0.49 -6.57 9.69
CA PRO A 415 -0.38 -7.52 9.01
C PRO A 415 0.05 -7.86 7.57
N GLN A 416 0.40 -6.85 6.78
CA GLN A 416 0.87 -7.06 5.41
C GLN A 416 2.20 -7.81 5.36
N ALA A 417 3.10 -7.57 6.34
CA ALA A 417 4.36 -8.32 6.46
C ALA A 417 4.13 -9.80 6.78
N ILE A 418 3.13 -10.14 7.60
CA ILE A 418 2.73 -11.52 7.85
C ILE A 418 2.32 -12.20 6.54
N GLY A 419 1.45 -11.57 5.74
CA GLY A 419 1.05 -12.08 4.43
C GLY A 419 2.22 -12.22 3.46
N ALA A 420 3.12 -11.24 3.44
CA ALA A 420 4.31 -11.24 2.59
C ALA A 420 5.29 -12.38 2.94
N ALA A 421 5.59 -12.57 4.24
CA ALA A 421 6.52 -13.61 4.69
C ALA A 421 6.00 -15.02 4.46
N LEU A 422 4.68 -15.21 4.57
CA LEU A 422 4.04 -16.50 4.26
C LEU A 422 3.98 -16.78 2.75
N ALA A 423 3.80 -15.73 1.93
CA ALA A 423 3.78 -15.87 0.47
C ALA A 423 5.17 -16.10 -0.12
N TYR A 424 6.20 -15.49 0.46
CA TYR A 424 7.59 -15.56 0.00
C TYR A 424 8.55 -15.83 1.17
N PRO A 425 8.59 -17.08 1.67
CA PRO A 425 9.38 -17.46 2.86
C PRO A 425 10.90 -17.25 2.69
N ASP A 426 11.38 -17.27 1.44
CA ASP A 426 12.82 -17.14 1.13
C ASP A 426 13.24 -15.68 0.89
N ARG A 427 12.31 -14.71 0.94
CA ARG A 427 12.61 -13.29 0.74
C ARG A 427 12.66 -12.55 2.06
N GLN A 428 13.56 -11.58 2.13
CA GLN A 428 13.61 -10.67 3.26
C GLN A 428 12.35 -9.81 3.32
N VAL A 429 11.66 -9.80 4.48
CA VAL A 429 10.49 -8.96 4.73
C VAL A 429 10.82 -7.97 5.84
N VAL A 430 10.61 -6.68 5.55
CA VAL A 430 10.86 -5.57 6.48
C VAL A 430 9.57 -4.81 6.70
N ALA A 431 9.04 -4.85 7.92
CA ALA A 431 7.86 -4.09 8.33
C ALA A 431 8.30 -2.75 8.92
N LEU A 432 7.97 -1.65 8.24
CA LEU A 432 8.26 -0.29 8.66
C LEU A 432 7.02 0.27 9.37
N CYS A 433 7.03 0.19 10.69
CA CYS A 433 5.89 0.53 11.53
C CYS A 433 6.05 1.91 12.17
N GLY A 434 4.98 2.70 12.19
CA GLY A 434 4.86 3.78 13.16
C GLY A 434 4.48 3.21 14.53
N ASP A 435 4.89 3.88 15.60
CA ASP A 435 4.54 3.48 16.97
C ASP A 435 3.02 3.43 17.19
N GLY A 436 2.29 4.39 16.65
CA GLY A 436 0.83 4.41 16.69
C GLY A 436 0.19 3.26 15.93
N GLY A 437 0.68 2.96 14.73
CA GLY A 437 0.15 1.87 13.91
C GLY A 437 0.44 0.50 14.50
N LEU A 438 1.67 0.25 14.95
CA LEU A 438 2.02 -1.01 15.62
C LEU A 438 1.16 -1.27 16.85
N SER A 439 0.89 -0.22 17.65
CA SER A 439 0.08 -0.35 18.86
C SER A 439 -1.33 -0.88 18.60
N MET A 440 -1.92 -0.60 17.43
CA MET A 440 -3.28 -1.03 17.09
C MET A 440 -3.38 -2.54 16.80
N THR A 441 -2.32 -3.17 16.26
CA THR A 441 -2.28 -4.61 15.93
C THR A 441 -1.19 -5.36 16.69
N LEU A 442 -0.79 -4.83 17.84
CA LEU A 442 0.33 -5.34 18.64
C LEU A 442 0.20 -6.83 18.99
N GLY A 443 -1.02 -7.31 19.22
CA GLY A 443 -1.29 -8.72 19.51
C GLY A 443 -0.84 -9.68 18.42
N ASP A 444 -0.75 -9.24 17.18
CA ASP A 444 -0.32 -10.10 16.06
C ASP A 444 1.20 -10.28 15.94
N LEU A 445 2.00 -9.69 16.85
CA LEU A 445 3.38 -10.15 17.11
C LEU A 445 3.41 -11.63 17.50
N GLU A 446 2.39 -12.11 18.23
CA GLU A 446 2.25 -13.53 18.55
C GLU A 446 2.01 -14.40 17.30
N THR A 447 1.33 -13.88 16.28
CA THR A 447 1.19 -14.56 14.99
C THR A 447 2.56 -14.72 14.31
N VAL A 448 3.39 -13.68 14.33
CA VAL A 448 4.77 -13.73 13.79
C VAL A 448 5.59 -14.80 14.50
N VAL A 449 5.51 -14.87 15.83
CA VAL A 449 6.23 -15.87 16.65
C VAL A 449 5.68 -17.27 16.40
N GLN A 450 4.35 -17.44 16.40
CA GLN A 450 3.69 -18.74 16.21
C GLN A 450 4.11 -19.42 14.90
N TYR A 451 4.23 -18.66 13.83
CA TYR A 451 4.63 -19.16 12.51
C TYR A 451 6.12 -18.99 12.23
N LYS A 452 6.91 -18.50 13.20
CA LYS A 452 8.36 -18.28 13.10
C LYS A 452 8.74 -17.44 11.87
N LEU A 453 7.98 -16.41 11.58
CA LEU A 453 8.18 -15.60 10.39
C LEU A 453 9.42 -14.70 10.56
N PRO A 454 10.41 -14.74 9.64
CA PRO A 454 11.66 -14.00 9.79
C PRO A 454 11.53 -12.52 9.43
N ILE A 455 10.48 -11.87 9.94
CA ILE A 455 10.17 -10.47 9.67
C ILE A 455 11.07 -9.56 10.51
N LYS A 456 11.64 -8.53 9.87
CA LYS A 456 12.34 -7.43 10.54
C LYS A 456 11.35 -6.30 10.76
N ILE A 457 10.89 -6.12 11.99
CA ILE A 457 9.93 -5.09 12.39
C ILE A 457 10.70 -3.89 12.90
N ILE A 458 10.71 -2.80 12.16
CA ILE A 458 11.38 -1.56 12.51
C ILE A 458 10.34 -0.54 12.94
N VAL A 459 10.39 -0.12 14.20
CA VAL A 459 9.44 0.83 14.79
C VAL A 459 10.06 2.22 14.83
N PHE A 460 9.49 3.14 14.07
CA PHE A 460 9.79 4.56 14.13
C PHE A 460 8.99 5.16 15.28
N ASN A 461 9.58 5.17 16.47
CA ASN A 461 8.93 5.60 17.70
C ASN A 461 9.22 7.07 17.98
N ASN A 462 8.38 7.94 17.48
CA ASN A 462 8.44 9.37 17.76
C ASN A 462 7.51 9.81 18.91
N ARG A 463 6.81 8.87 19.56
CA ARG A 463 5.80 9.12 20.60
C ARG A 463 4.71 10.11 20.20
N SER A 464 4.38 10.14 18.91
CA SER A 464 3.40 11.09 18.39
C SER A 464 2.69 10.57 17.14
N LEU A 465 1.44 10.96 16.95
CA LEU A 465 0.76 10.89 15.66
C LEU A 465 1.29 12.01 14.76
N GLY A 466 2.56 11.87 14.32
CA GLY A 466 3.36 12.95 13.73
C GLY A 466 2.76 13.55 12.45
N MET A 467 2.07 12.76 11.60
CA MET A 467 1.39 13.29 10.40
C MET A 467 0.22 14.20 10.79
N VAL A 468 -0.60 13.79 11.76
CA VAL A 468 -1.73 14.60 12.27
C VAL A 468 -1.22 15.88 12.92
N LYS A 469 -0.12 15.77 13.72
CA LYS A 469 0.53 16.94 14.31
C LYS A 469 0.96 17.94 13.22
N LEU A 470 1.64 17.46 12.19
CA LEU A 470 2.10 18.31 11.07
C LEU A 470 0.92 18.98 10.35
N GLU A 471 -0.15 18.23 10.07
CA GLU A 471 -1.36 18.79 9.41
C GLU A 471 -2.00 19.88 10.25
N MET A 472 -2.15 19.69 11.57
CA MET A 472 -2.66 20.72 12.47
C MET A 472 -1.77 21.97 12.46
N GLU A 473 -0.45 21.80 12.53
CA GLU A 473 0.50 22.91 12.55
C GLU A 473 0.48 23.71 11.23
N VAL A 474 0.37 23.05 10.10
CA VAL A 474 0.26 23.70 8.77
C VAL A 474 -1.05 24.46 8.62
N ASP A 475 -2.13 23.99 9.25
CA ASP A 475 -3.42 24.69 9.31
C ASP A 475 -3.45 25.84 10.34
N GLY A 476 -2.33 26.07 11.02
CA GLY A 476 -2.20 27.14 12.04
C GLY A 476 -2.83 26.78 13.38
N LEU A 477 -3.06 25.50 13.64
CA LEU A 477 -3.60 24.97 14.88
C LEU A 477 -2.45 24.44 15.76
N PRO A 478 -2.44 24.67 17.07
CA PRO A 478 -1.56 23.91 17.97
C PRO A 478 -1.93 22.43 17.92
N ASP A 479 -0.95 21.56 17.97
CA ASP A 479 -1.21 20.13 18.07
C ASP A 479 -1.93 19.79 19.40
N TRP A 480 -2.86 18.84 19.31
CA TRP A 480 -3.65 18.42 20.47
C TRP A 480 -4.03 16.95 20.34
N GLN A 481 -3.86 16.19 21.44
CA GLN A 481 -4.11 14.73 21.48
C GLN A 481 -3.27 13.91 20.48
N THR A 482 -2.12 14.43 20.09
CA THR A 482 -1.19 13.74 19.17
C THR A 482 -0.08 13.00 19.91
N ASN A 483 0.22 13.36 21.16
CA ASN A 483 1.24 12.73 21.98
C ASN A 483 0.82 11.34 22.45
N MET A 484 1.74 10.39 22.41
CA MET A 484 1.54 9.01 22.80
C MET A 484 2.46 8.60 23.96
N LEU A 485 1.90 7.88 24.92
CA LEU A 485 2.67 7.16 25.95
C LEU A 485 2.83 5.71 25.49
N ASN A 486 4.00 5.38 24.97
CA ASN A 486 4.29 4.07 24.43
C ASN A 486 4.94 3.15 25.48
N PRO A 487 4.71 1.83 25.40
CA PRO A 487 5.52 0.86 26.12
C PRO A 487 6.94 0.79 25.53
N ASP A 488 7.81 0.09 26.19
CA ASP A 488 9.05 -0.38 25.58
C ASP A 488 8.73 -1.53 24.62
N PHE A 489 8.63 -1.22 23.32
CA PHE A 489 8.25 -2.21 22.31
C PHE A 489 9.25 -3.37 22.17
N ALA A 490 10.53 -3.14 22.44
CA ALA A 490 11.52 -4.22 22.42
C ALA A 490 11.28 -5.21 23.57
N GLN A 491 11.02 -4.73 24.78
CA GLN A 491 10.66 -5.60 25.90
C GLN A 491 9.33 -6.33 25.68
N VAL A 492 8.35 -5.68 25.05
CA VAL A 492 7.10 -6.34 24.67
C VAL A 492 7.37 -7.47 23.68
N ALA A 493 8.19 -7.24 22.66
CA ALA A 493 8.57 -8.25 21.68
C ALA A 493 9.33 -9.43 22.34
N GLU A 494 10.24 -9.15 23.24
CA GLU A 494 10.97 -10.19 24.02
C GLU A 494 10.00 -11.02 24.87
N ALA A 495 9.05 -10.38 25.54
CA ALA A 495 8.04 -11.08 26.34
C ALA A 495 7.14 -11.99 25.48
N MET A 496 6.96 -11.67 24.19
CA MET A 496 6.25 -12.49 23.21
C MET A 496 7.12 -13.54 22.51
N GLY A 497 8.44 -13.58 22.79
CA GLY A 497 9.37 -14.59 22.25
C GLY A 497 10.12 -14.19 20.98
N MET A 498 10.22 -12.90 20.69
CA MET A 498 11.02 -12.33 19.60
C MET A 498 12.38 -11.84 20.14
N THR A 499 13.29 -11.50 19.22
CA THR A 499 14.47 -10.70 19.59
C THR A 499 14.11 -9.21 19.54
N GLY A 500 14.34 -8.48 20.64
CA GLY A 500 14.04 -7.07 20.78
C GLY A 500 15.30 -6.21 20.87
N PHE A 501 15.30 -5.04 20.24
CA PHE A 501 16.35 -4.03 20.37
C PHE A 501 15.75 -2.66 20.61
N ASN A 502 16.29 -1.89 21.55
CA ASN A 502 16.00 -0.47 21.75
C ASN A 502 17.18 0.36 21.26
N VAL A 503 16.91 1.39 20.49
CA VAL A 503 17.90 2.34 19.98
C VAL A 503 17.44 3.75 20.30
N SER A 504 18.22 4.45 21.12
CA SER A 504 18.00 5.85 21.49
C SER A 504 19.21 6.75 21.17
N ASN A 505 20.33 6.15 20.80
CA ASN A 505 21.55 6.85 20.41
C ASN A 505 21.78 6.69 18.90
N PRO A 506 21.98 7.80 18.15
CA PRO A 506 22.26 7.75 16.71
C PRO A 506 23.46 6.87 16.33
N GLU A 507 24.49 6.78 17.20
CA GLU A 507 25.69 5.97 16.93
C GLU A 507 25.40 4.45 16.93
N GLU A 508 24.32 4.02 17.58
CA GLU A 508 23.93 2.61 17.70
C GLU A 508 23.06 2.13 16.53
N VAL A 509 22.48 3.06 15.74
CA VAL A 509 21.50 2.73 14.69
C VAL A 509 22.08 1.72 13.70
N LEU A 510 23.22 2.03 13.08
CA LEU A 510 23.80 1.16 12.04
C LEU A 510 24.15 -0.22 12.60
N THR A 511 24.83 -0.28 13.75
CA THR A 511 25.26 -1.55 14.36
C THR A 511 24.06 -2.41 14.75
N THR A 512 23.01 -1.80 15.31
CA THR A 512 21.79 -2.53 15.68
C THR A 512 21.03 -3.03 14.47
N LEU A 513 20.91 -2.20 13.41
CA LEU A 513 20.26 -2.64 12.16
C LEU A 513 21.04 -3.78 11.50
N LEU A 514 22.38 -3.71 11.45
CA LEU A 514 23.21 -4.81 10.94
C LEU A 514 22.92 -6.12 11.71
N ASN A 515 22.98 -6.08 13.04
CA ASN A 515 22.69 -7.24 13.87
C ASN A 515 21.26 -7.78 13.62
N ALA A 516 20.27 -6.89 13.54
CA ALA A 516 18.89 -7.27 13.32
C ALA A 516 18.66 -7.94 11.96
N PHE A 517 19.35 -7.46 10.91
CA PHE A 517 19.20 -8.00 9.56
C PHE A 517 19.94 -9.34 9.37
N GLU A 518 21.01 -9.59 10.13
CA GLU A 518 21.75 -10.86 10.12
C GLU A 518 21.07 -11.98 10.91
N LEU A 519 20.23 -11.65 11.90
CA LEU A 519 19.57 -12.67 12.72
C LEU A 519 18.53 -13.45 11.94
N ASP A 520 18.53 -14.77 12.12
CA ASP A 520 17.43 -15.62 11.69
C ASP A 520 16.21 -15.45 12.63
N GLY A 521 15.00 -15.46 12.06
CA GLY A 521 13.77 -15.36 12.83
C GLY A 521 13.24 -13.93 13.01
N PRO A 522 12.18 -13.78 13.85
CA PRO A 522 11.50 -12.50 14.06
C PRO A 522 12.31 -11.56 14.95
N VAL A 523 12.46 -10.33 14.48
CA VAL A 523 13.19 -9.28 15.20
C VAL A 523 12.35 -8.00 15.22
N LEU A 524 12.33 -7.31 16.38
CA LEU A 524 11.77 -5.98 16.50
C LEU A 524 12.85 -5.00 16.96
N VAL A 525 13.04 -3.93 16.20
CA VAL A 525 13.94 -2.81 16.53
C VAL A 525 13.09 -1.58 16.82
N ASN A 526 13.05 -1.15 18.08
CA ASN A 526 12.38 0.07 18.52
C ASN A 526 13.36 1.24 18.47
N ILE A 527 13.21 2.15 17.51
CA ILE A 527 14.10 3.30 17.30
C ILE A 527 13.41 4.58 17.74
N MET A 528 13.98 5.25 18.74
CA MET A 528 13.48 6.53 19.23
C MET A 528 13.84 7.65 18.25
N THR A 529 12.93 7.97 17.33
CA THR A 529 13.15 9.01 16.32
C THR A 529 12.75 10.39 16.80
N ASP A 530 13.33 11.43 16.20
CA ASP A 530 13.02 12.83 16.53
C ASP A 530 11.53 13.14 16.23
N PRO A 531 10.72 13.52 17.25
CA PRO A 531 9.31 13.84 17.07
C PRO A 531 9.07 15.14 16.27
N ASN A 532 10.11 15.94 16.06
CA ASN A 532 10.06 17.21 15.36
C ASN A 532 10.63 17.13 13.94
N ALA A 533 11.03 15.95 13.46
CA ALA A 533 11.42 15.76 12.07
C ALA A 533 10.20 15.96 11.15
N LEU A 534 10.28 16.97 10.29
CA LEU A 534 9.20 17.35 9.38
C LEU A 534 9.51 16.89 7.95
N ALA A 535 8.47 16.45 7.26
CA ALA A 535 8.53 16.17 5.83
C ALA A 535 7.83 17.31 5.07
N MET A 536 8.61 18.23 4.53
CA MET A 536 8.04 19.34 3.76
C MET A 536 7.39 18.84 2.47
N PRO A 537 6.19 19.32 2.10
CA PRO A 537 5.53 18.98 0.83
C PRO A 537 6.29 19.56 -0.37
N PRO A 538 6.08 19.06 -1.59
CA PRO A 538 6.81 19.47 -2.80
C PRO A 538 6.53 20.91 -3.23
N LYS A 539 5.42 21.47 -2.83
CA LYS A 539 5.04 22.87 -2.97
C LYS A 539 4.45 23.32 -1.65
N ILE A 540 5.00 24.37 -1.09
CA ILE A 540 4.47 25.01 0.10
C ILE A 540 3.66 26.22 -0.36
N GLU A 541 2.37 26.23 -0.08
CA GLU A 541 1.52 27.38 -0.37
C GLU A 541 1.72 28.49 0.69
N LEU A 542 1.57 29.74 0.28
CA LEU A 542 1.71 30.88 1.20
C LEU A 542 0.80 30.74 2.42
N GLY A 543 -0.41 30.19 2.24
CA GLY A 543 -1.34 29.88 3.32
C GLY A 543 -0.77 28.88 4.33
N GLN A 544 -0.07 27.85 3.88
CA GLN A 544 0.57 26.83 4.73
C GLN A 544 1.75 27.43 5.50
N MET A 545 2.55 28.30 4.86
CA MET A 545 3.63 29.03 5.54
C MET A 545 3.07 29.94 6.65
N VAL A 546 2.00 30.67 6.35
CA VAL A 546 1.32 31.54 7.32
C VAL A 546 0.71 30.70 8.44
N GLY A 547 0.06 29.58 8.12
CA GLY A 547 -0.51 28.65 9.10
C GLY A 547 0.56 28.10 10.04
N PHE A 548 1.66 27.59 9.51
CA PHE A 548 2.78 27.08 10.31
C PHE A 548 3.38 28.17 11.21
N ALA A 549 3.60 29.38 10.69
CA ALA A 549 4.09 30.50 11.48
C ALA A 549 3.09 30.89 12.60
N GLN A 550 1.79 30.85 12.33
CA GLN A 550 0.75 31.09 13.33
C GLN A 550 0.74 30.00 14.41
N SER A 551 0.91 28.74 14.04
CA SER A 551 1.02 27.64 14.98
C SER A 551 2.24 27.81 15.89
N MET A 552 3.43 28.09 15.33
CA MET A 552 4.64 28.36 16.12
C MET A 552 4.44 29.55 17.08
N TYR A 553 3.78 30.61 16.65
CA TYR A 553 3.45 31.75 17.51
C TYR A 553 2.50 31.36 18.65
N LYS A 554 1.46 30.54 18.37
CA LYS A 554 0.53 30.03 19.38
C LYS A 554 1.23 29.13 20.40
N LEU A 555 2.15 28.27 19.95
CA LEU A 555 2.96 27.43 20.82
C LEU A 555 3.84 28.26 21.77
N LEU A 556 4.45 29.35 21.28
CA LEU A 556 5.21 30.29 22.10
C LEU A 556 4.36 30.92 23.20
N ILE A 557 3.15 31.43 22.85
CA ILE A 557 2.22 32.05 23.83
C ILE A 557 1.77 31.01 24.87
N ASN A 558 1.58 29.75 24.48
CA ASN A 558 1.15 28.69 25.37
C ASN A 558 2.29 28.08 26.21
N GLY A 559 3.47 28.73 26.24
CA GLY A 559 4.62 28.30 27.03
C GLY A 559 5.41 27.12 26.48
N ARG A 560 5.17 26.71 25.22
CA ARG A 560 5.86 25.60 24.52
C ARG A 560 7.04 26.11 23.68
N SER A 561 7.81 27.08 24.19
CA SER A 561 8.92 27.70 23.46
C SER A 561 10.05 26.71 23.11
N GLN A 562 10.31 25.72 23.98
CA GLN A 562 11.32 24.72 23.71
C GLN A 562 11.00 23.90 22.47
N GLU A 563 9.74 23.55 22.28
CA GLU A 563 9.30 22.78 21.11
C GLU A 563 9.47 23.54 19.80
N VAL A 564 9.21 24.87 19.81
CA VAL A 564 9.46 25.72 18.64
C VAL A 564 10.96 25.74 18.30
N ILE A 565 11.82 25.86 19.30
CA ILE A 565 13.27 25.83 19.13
C ILE A 565 13.71 24.46 18.58
N ASP A 566 13.19 23.38 19.13
CA ASP A 566 13.51 22.02 18.72
C ASP A 566 13.05 21.75 17.27
N THR A 567 11.85 22.20 16.89
CA THR A 567 11.35 22.10 15.52
C THR A 567 12.24 22.84 14.53
N ILE A 568 12.66 24.07 14.84
CA ILE A 568 13.59 24.84 14.00
C ILE A 568 14.93 24.13 13.90
N ASN A 569 15.50 23.68 15.01
CA ASN A 569 16.80 23.01 15.02
C ASN A 569 16.77 21.68 14.25
N SER A 570 15.72 20.89 14.39
CA SER A 570 15.57 19.61 13.69
C SER A 570 15.44 19.76 12.18
N ASN A 571 14.95 20.92 11.70
CA ASN A 571 14.61 21.12 10.30
C ASN A 571 15.40 22.26 9.62
N TYR A 572 16.43 22.82 10.27
CA TYR A 572 17.10 24.04 9.77
C TYR A 572 17.70 23.85 8.36
N LYS A 573 18.09 22.65 7.96
CA LYS A 573 18.60 22.34 6.63
C LYS A 573 17.51 22.40 5.57
N HIS A 574 16.30 21.93 5.91
CA HIS A 574 15.12 22.01 5.03
C HIS A 574 14.55 23.44 4.96
N ILE A 575 14.60 24.20 6.06
CA ILE A 575 14.09 25.56 6.12
C ILE A 575 14.91 26.51 5.21
N ARG A 576 16.22 26.30 5.07
CA ARG A 576 17.07 27.09 4.16
C ARG A 576 16.70 26.97 2.68
N GLU A 577 15.93 25.99 2.31
CA GLU A 577 15.49 25.73 0.94
C GLU A 577 14.14 26.39 0.63
N VAL A 578 13.40 26.76 1.67
CA VAL A 578 12.06 27.38 1.59
C VAL A 578 12.15 28.90 1.57
N PHE A 579 13.22 29.48 2.13
CA PHE A 579 13.53 30.90 2.19
C PHE A 579 14.80 31.24 1.39
#